data_8613a5158e25351eec8cca769b1ed43a
#
_entry.id   8613a5158e25351eec8cca769b1ed43a
#
_cell.length_a   1.000
_cell.length_b   1.000
_cell.length_c   1.000
_cell.angle_alpha   90.00
_cell.angle_beta   90.00
_cell.angle_gamma   90.00
#
_symmetry.space_group_name_H-M   'P 1'
#
loop_
_entity.id
_entity.type
_entity.pdbx_description
1 polymer ?
#
loop_
_entity_poly.entity_id
_entity_poly.type
_entity_poly.pdbx_seq_one_letter_code
_entity_poly.pdbx_strand_id
1 'polypeptide(L)'
;MKHRVVLSREARTCIEEQIDWFKSDETHGGEALAEKWLQKLHEALAGLGDKPARHAFAPENGRWQRGLELRQMPFRPWKSGVGWRVIYSVDESQKLVTILQIRHERQRWLFEEDSDD
;
A
#
# COMPACT_ATOMS: atom_id res chain seq x y z
N MET A 1 14.35 -17.68 0.46
CA MET A 1 15.06 -16.54 1.07
C MET A 1 14.11 -15.34 1.16
N LYS A 2 14.12 -14.69 2.30
CA LYS A 2 13.20 -13.59 2.56
C LYS A 2 13.67 -12.30 1.87
N HIS A 3 12.74 -11.61 1.22
CA HIS A 3 13.00 -10.31 0.63
C HIS A 3 12.96 -9.23 1.71
N ARG A 4 13.80 -8.21 1.54
CA ARG A 4 13.73 -7.02 2.38
C ARG A 4 12.61 -6.12 1.87
N VAL A 5 11.82 -5.55 2.78
CA VAL A 5 10.70 -4.66 2.43
C VAL A 5 11.04 -3.24 2.86
N VAL A 6 10.99 -2.31 1.92
CA VAL A 6 11.27 -0.89 2.18
C VAL A 6 10.11 -0.02 1.69
N LEU A 7 9.96 1.14 2.29
CA LEU A 7 8.93 2.11 1.91
C LEU A 7 9.53 3.21 1.06
N SER A 8 8.88 3.51 -0.07
CA SER A 8 9.23 4.70 -0.84
C SER A 8 8.78 5.96 -0.09
N ARG A 9 9.23 7.12 -0.56
CA ARG A 9 8.78 8.41 0.00
C ARG A 9 7.27 8.54 -0.14
N GLU A 10 6.74 8.19 -1.30
CA GLU A 10 5.31 8.27 -1.60
C GLU A 10 4.49 7.37 -0.68
N ALA A 11 5.00 6.17 -0.41
CA ALA A 11 4.33 5.26 0.52
C ALA A 11 4.29 5.82 1.94
N ARG A 12 5.39 6.43 2.37
CA ARG A 12 5.43 7.07 3.70
C ARG A 12 4.43 8.21 3.80
N THR A 13 4.32 9.02 2.74
CA THR A 13 3.35 10.09 2.68
C THR A 13 1.93 9.55 2.77
N CYS A 14 1.64 8.46 2.06
CA CYS A 14 0.32 7.81 2.14
C CYS A 14 -0.02 7.39 3.57
N ILE A 15 0.96 6.82 4.28
CA ILE A 15 0.77 6.38 5.66
C ILE A 15 0.50 7.58 6.56
N GLU A 16 1.29 8.64 6.44
CA GLU A 16 1.14 9.85 7.25
C GLU A 16 -0.23 10.50 7.02
N GLU A 17 -0.65 10.61 5.77
CA GLU A 17 -1.94 11.19 5.43
C GLU A 17 -3.10 10.38 6.01
N GLN A 18 -3.00 9.04 5.97
CA GLN A 18 -4.05 8.20 6.53
C GLN A 18 -4.12 8.33 8.05
N ILE A 19 -2.97 8.39 8.71
CA ILE A 19 -2.91 8.58 10.17
C ILE A 19 -3.51 9.93 10.54
N ASP A 20 -3.14 10.99 9.83
CA ASP A 20 -3.67 12.33 10.06
C ASP A 20 -5.19 12.35 9.88
N TRP A 21 -5.70 11.63 8.89
CA TRP A 21 -7.13 11.57 8.66
C TRP A 21 -7.86 10.94 9.86
N PHE A 22 -7.34 9.82 10.40
CA PHE A 22 -7.93 9.20 11.59
C PHE A 22 -7.92 10.14 12.79
N LYS A 23 -6.84 10.90 12.96
CA LYS A 23 -6.67 11.79 14.10
C LYS A 23 -7.41 13.12 13.97
N SER A 24 -7.76 13.51 12.76
CA SER A 24 -8.35 14.83 12.48
C SER A 24 -9.74 14.99 13.10
N ASP A 25 -10.43 13.90 13.36
CA ASP A 25 -11.79 13.92 13.90
C ASP A 25 -12.04 12.60 14.62
N GLU A 26 -12.59 12.68 15.83
CA GLU A 26 -12.91 11.47 16.58
C GLU A 26 -13.92 10.57 15.87
N THR A 27 -14.77 11.13 15.00
CA THR A 27 -15.69 10.34 14.19
C THR A 27 -14.97 9.48 13.17
N HIS A 28 -13.71 9.81 12.84
CA HIS A 28 -12.88 8.99 11.96
C HIS A 28 -12.16 7.86 12.71
N GLY A 29 -12.28 7.81 14.03
CA GLY A 29 -11.70 6.76 14.84
C GLY A 29 -10.64 7.22 15.83
N GLY A 30 -10.05 8.40 15.62
CA GLY A 30 -9.10 8.99 16.54
C GLY A 30 -7.75 8.29 16.57
N GLU A 31 -6.96 8.64 17.59
CA GLU A 31 -5.58 8.15 17.74
C GLU A 31 -5.51 6.64 17.93
N ALA A 32 -6.45 6.07 18.70
CA ALA A 32 -6.45 4.63 18.95
C ALA A 32 -6.62 3.83 17.66
N LEU A 33 -7.50 4.28 16.77
CA LEU A 33 -7.70 3.60 15.50
C LEU A 33 -6.50 3.79 14.57
N ALA A 34 -5.88 4.96 14.60
CA ALA A 34 -4.67 5.22 13.82
C ALA A 34 -3.55 4.24 14.22
N GLU A 35 -3.33 4.03 15.51
CA GLU A 35 -2.33 3.10 16.00
C GLU A 35 -2.64 1.66 15.58
N LYS A 36 -3.89 1.25 15.69
CA LYS A 36 -4.30 -0.09 15.31
C LYS A 36 -4.11 -0.33 13.82
N TRP A 37 -4.47 0.64 12.99
CA TRP A 37 -4.28 0.57 11.55
C TRP A 37 -2.80 0.42 11.20
N LEU A 38 -1.95 1.23 11.82
CA LEU A 38 -0.50 1.19 11.56
C LEU A 38 0.12 -0.13 11.98
N GLN A 39 -0.28 -0.67 13.13
CA GLN A 39 0.20 -1.96 13.60
C GLN A 39 -0.17 -3.08 12.62
N LYS A 40 -1.41 -3.10 12.17
CA LYS A 40 -1.87 -4.11 11.22
C LYS A 40 -1.17 -3.98 9.86
N LEU A 41 -0.90 -2.74 9.44
CA LEU A 41 -0.15 -2.50 8.22
C LEU A 41 1.27 -3.05 8.32
N HIS A 42 1.95 -2.80 9.45
CA HIS A 42 3.30 -3.33 9.67
C HIS A 42 3.33 -4.86 9.61
N GLU A 43 2.34 -5.51 10.20
CA GLU A 43 2.23 -6.96 10.16
C GLU A 43 2.06 -7.48 8.72
N ALA A 44 1.19 -6.81 7.95
CA ALA A 44 0.94 -7.19 6.56
C ALA A 44 2.19 -7.00 5.69
N LEU A 45 2.91 -5.89 5.88
CA LEU A 45 4.12 -5.62 5.12
C LEU A 45 5.25 -6.59 5.48
N ALA A 46 5.35 -6.96 6.76
CA ALA A 46 6.35 -7.94 7.18
C ALA A 46 6.14 -9.29 6.51
N GLY A 47 4.89 -9.72 6.38
CA GLY A 47 4.56 -10.99 5.70
C GLY A 47 4.82 -10.94 4.19
N LEU A 48 4.80 -9.76 3.60
CA LEU A 48 4.99 -9.62 2.16
C LEU A 48 6.38 -10.03 1.70
N GLY A 49 7.39 -9.89 2.57
CA GLY A 49 8.76 -10.26 2.23
C GLY A 49 8.98 -11.75 2.00
N ASP A 50 8.10 -12.62 2.49
CA ASP A 50 8.28 -14.07 2.36
C ASP A 50 7.97 -14.57 0.94
N LYS A 51 6.87 -14.13 0.35
CA LYS A 51 6.46 -14.54 -0.99
C LYS A 51 5.84 -13.36 -1.73
N PRO A 52 6.63 -12.38 -2.13
CA PRO A 52 6.06 -11.16 -2.73
C PRO A 52 5.37 -11.41 -4.07
N ALA A 53 5.76 -12.44 -4.81
CA ALA A 53 5.18 -12.73 -6.12
C ALA A 53 3.83 -13.46 -6.04
N ARG A 54 3.35 -13.81 -4.85
CA ARG A 54 2.06 -14.53 -4.72
C ARG A 54 0.85 -13.65 -4.99
N HIS A 55 1.00 -12.35 -4.92
CA HIS A 55 -0.10 -11.42 -5.18
C HIS A 55 -0.17 -11.05 -6.65
N ALA A 56 -1.38 -10.75 -7.12
CA ALA A 56 -1.63 -10.41 -8.51
C ALA A 56 -0.98 -9.08 -8.92
N PHE A 57 -0.83 -8.90 -10.23
CA PHE A 57 -0.41 -7.60 -10.74
C PHE A 57 -1.47 -6.54 -10.45
N ALA A 58 -1.02 -5.34 -10.15
CA ALA A 58 -1.92 -4.21 -9.95
C ALA A 58 -2.51 -3.76 -11.28
N PRO A 59 -3.72 -3.14 -11.29
CA PRO A 59 -4.27 -2.55 -12.51
C PRO A 59 -3.33 -1.53 -13.15
N GLU A 60 -2.49 -0.88 -12.35
CA GLU A 60 -1.52 0.11 -12.81
C GLU A 60 -0.31 -0.51 -13.50
N ASN A 61 -0.15 -1.84 -13.44
CA ASN A 61 0.99 -2.52 -14.04
C ASN A 61 1.05 -2.26 -15.55
N GLY A 62 2.20 -1.74 -16.00
CA GLY A 62 2.40 -1.40 -17.41
C GLY A 62 1.75 -0.10 -17.85
N ARG A 63 1.05 0.60 -16.97
CA ARG A 63 0.31 1.82 -17.31
C ARG A 63 0.81 3.06 -16.58
N TRP A 64 1.20 2.90 -15.32
CA TRP A 64 1.64 4.02 -14.50
C TRP A 64 3.11 4.37 -14.77
N GLN A 65 3.98 3.38 -14.68
CA GLN A 65 5.40 3.55 -14.98
C GLN A 65 5.85 2.39 -15.85
N ARG A 66 6.34 2.70 -17.03
CA ARG A 66 6.79 1.68 -17.98
C ARG A 66 8.04 0.98 -17.46
N GLY A 67 8.12 -0.31 -17.72
CA GLY A 67 9.27 -1.13 -17.34
C GLY A 67 9.29 -1.55 -15.88
N LEU A 68 8.29 -1.14 -15.11
CA LEU A 68 8.19 -1.48 -13.70
C LEU A 68 7.00 -2.41 -13.48
N GLU A 69 7.27 -3.63 -13.03
CA GLU A 69 6.22 -4.56 -12.68
C GLU A 69 5.60 -4.18 -11.34
N LEU A 70 4.29 -3.97 -11.33
CA LEU A 70 3.55 -3.56 -10.15
C LEU A 70 2.58 -4.66 -9.73
N ARG A 71 2.69 -5.05 -8.46
CA ARG A 71 1.76 -5.98 -7.84
C ARG A 71 0.98 -5.25 -6.76
N GLN A 72 -0.14 -5.83 -6.35
CA GLN A 72 -0.92 -5.26 -5.26
C GLN A 72 -1.28 -6.33 -4.25
N MET A 73 -1.25 -5.94 -2.98
CA MET A 73 -1.71 -6.76 -1.87
C MET A 73 -2.93 -6.07 -1.27
N PRO A 74 -4.08 -6.78 -1.19
CA PRO A 74 -5.21 -6.21 -0.44
C PRO A 74 -4.85 -6.08 1.04
N PHE A 75 -5.20 -4.96 1.64
CA PHE A 75 -5.00 -4.75 3.07
C PHE A 75 -6.34 -4.41 3.69
N ARG A 76 -6.86 -5.32 4.50
CA ARG A 76 -8.16 -5.19 5.16
C ARG A 76 -8.01 -5.34 6.66
N PRO A 77 -7.69 -4.24 7.36
CA PRO A 77 -7.45 -4.30 8.81
C PRO A 77 -8.71 -4.55 9.62
N TRP A 78 -9.89 -4.27 9.04
CA TRP A 78 -11.17 -4.50 9.72
C TRP A 78 -12.00 -5.55 8.99
N LYS A 79 -12.91 -6.19 9.73
CA LYS A 79 -13.79 -7.23 9.16
C LYS A 79 -14.82 -6.65 8.20
N SER A 80 -15.16 -5.39 8.35
CA SER A 80 -16.16 -4.75 7.51
C SER A 80 -15.63 -3.42 6.99
N GLY A 81 -16.30 -2.91 5.97
CA GLY A 81 -15.92 -1.65 5.35
C GLY A 81 -14.96 -1.84 4.18
N VAL A 82 -14.49 -0.73 3.66
CA VAL A 82 -13.60 -0.70 2.51
C VAL A 82 -12.16 -0.88 2.99
N GLY A 83 -11.36 -1.58 2.21
CA GLY A 83 -9.96 -1.78 2.53
C GLY A 83 -9.04 -0.87 1.76
N TRP A 84 -7.78 -1.25 1.76
CA TRP A 84 -6.70 -0.51 1.06
C TRP A 84 -5.99 -1.45 0.10
N ARG A 85 -5.23 -0.86 -0.82
CA ARG A 85 -4.34 -1.59 -1.72
C ARG A 85 -2.92 -1.16 -1.45
N VAL A 86 -2.03 -2.13 -1.22
CA VAL A 86 -0.59 -1.88 -1.12
C VAL A 86 0.01 -2.18 -2.48
N ILE A 87 0.51 -1.17 -3.17
CA ILE A 87 1.11 -1.30 -4.49
C ILE A 87 2.63 -1.35 -4.32
N TYR A 88 3.25 -2.38 -4.89
CA TYR A 88 4.68 -2.60 -4.69
C TYR A 88 5.35 -3.17 -5.93
N SER A 89 6.66 -3.03 -5.98
CA SER A 89 7.51 -3.65 -6.99
C SER A 89 8.48 -4.62 -6.32
N VAL A 90 8.97 -5.59 -7.10
CA VAL A 90 9.91 -6.59 -6.60
C VAL A 90 11.17 -6.57 -7.47
N ASP A 91 12.33 -6.44 -6.85
CA ASP A 91 13.62 -6.59 -7.50
C ASP A 91 14.22 -7.91 -7.05
N GLU A 92 14.15 -8.92 -7.91
CA GLU A 92 14.63 -10.26 -7.58
C GLU A 92 16.15 -10.33 -7.45
N SER A 93 16.88 -9.49 -8.18
CA SER A 93 18.33 -9.49 -8.11
C SER A 93 18.85 -9.02 -6.76
N GLN A 94 18.13 -8.08 -6.13
CA GLN A 94 18.50 -7.55 -4.82
C GLN A 94 17.66 -8.13 -3.68
N LYS A 95 16.69 -8.98 -4.00
CA LYS A 95 15.73 -9.51 -3.02
C LYS A 95 15.07 -8.36 -2.25
N LEU A 96 14.56 -7.39 -3.00
CA LEU A 96 14.02 -6.15 -2.45
C LEU A 96 12.60 -5.93 -2.92
N VAL A 97 11.71 -5.67 -1.97
CA VAL A 97 10.33 -5.26 -2.22
C VAL A 97 10.24 -3.78 -1.84
N THR A 98 9.82 -2.96 -2.80
CA THR A 98 9.63 -1.53 -2.56
C THR A 98 8.14 -1.22 -2.56
N ILE A 99 7.64 -0.73 -1.44
CA ILE A 99 6.24 -0.29 -1.32
C ILE A 99 6.14 1.10 -1.94
N LEU A 100 5.33 1.22 -2.99
CA LEU A 100 5.25 2.45 -3.78
C LEU A 100 4.08 3.33 -3.36
N GLN A 101 2.92 2.73 -3.08
CA GLN A 101 1.71 3.46 -2.71
C GLN A 101 0.86 2.60 -1.79
N ILE A 102 0.11 3.25 -0.91
CA ILE A 102 -0.94 2.62 -0.12
C ILE A 102 -2.19 3.42 -0.38
N ARG A 103 -3.16 2.82 -1.07
CA ARG A 103 -4.33 3.53 -1.56
C ARG A 103 -5.60 2.91 -1.02
N HIS A 104 -6.56 3.75 -0.67
CA HIS A 104 -7.90 3.31 -0.32
C HIS A 104 -8.53 2.66 -1.55
N GLU A 105 -9.30 1.59 -1.37
CA GLU A 105 -9.91 0.87 -2.50
C GLU A 105 -10.79 1.75 -3.39
N ARG A 106 -11.34 2.83 -2.85
CA ARG A 106 -12.19 3.75 -3.61
C ARG A 106 -11.44 4.86 -4.32
N GLN A 107 -10.12 4.97 -4.10
CA GLN A 107 -9.32 5.94 -4.84
C GLN A 107 -9.16 5.48 -6.28
N ARG A 108 -9.07 6.44 -7.19
CA ARG A 108 -8.82 6.14 -8.60
C ARG A 108 -7.50 5.40 -8.76
N TRP A 109 -7.40 4.63 -9.82
CA TRP A 109 -6.14 4.03 -10.20
C TRP A 109 -5.15 5.13 -10.58
N LEU A 110 -3.87 4.91 -10.35
CA LEU A 110 -2.85 5.93 -10.58
C LEU A 110 -2.85 6.46 -12.02
N PHE A 111 -3.04 5.58 -13.01
CA PHE A 111 -3.05 6.01 -14.40
C PHE A 111 -4.29 6.83 -14.77
N GLU A 112 -5.38 6.71 -14.02
CA GLU A 112 -6.59 7.51 -14.23
C GLU A 112 -6.40 8.93 -13.69
N GLU A 113 -5.64 9.09 -12.61
CA GLU A 113 -5.35 10.42 -12.07
C GLU A 113 -4.55 11.25 -13.06
N ASP A 114 -3.62 10.61 -13.76
CA ASP A 114 -2.78 11.31 -14.75
C ASP A 114 -3.55 11.75 -15.98
N SER A 115 -4.68 11.12 -16.29
CA SER A 115 -5.49 11.45 -17.46
C SER A 115 -6.62 12.44 -17.16
N ASP A 116 -6.71 12.91 -15.94
CA ASP A 116 -7.85 13.69 -15.46
C ASP A 116 -7.57 15.20 -15.57
N ASP A 117 -7.39 15.68 -16.76
CA ASP A 117 -7.18 17.12 -17.03
C ASP A 117 -8.47 17.82 -17.40
#